data_b500d9123c37a68f9710d52873b3c857
#
_entry.id   b500d9123c37a68f9710d52873b3c857
#
_cell.length_a   1.000
_cell.length_b   1.000
_cell.length_c   1.000
_cell.angle_alpha   90.00
_cell.angle_beta   90.00
_cell.angle_gamma   90.00
#
_symmetry.space_group_name_H-M   'P 1'
#
loop_
_entity.id
_entity.type
_entity.pdbx_description
1 polymer ?
#
loop_
_entity_poly.entity_id
_entity_poly.type
_entity_poly.pdbx_seq_one_letter_code
_entity_poly.pdbx_strand_id
1 'polypeptide(L)'
;MTVEREREASGRVPGAVWRGTALQVLGRFWGAACTLAILWLASGALDGAGFGRFTFYIALFAWLDSVANMGTGQVAVQRTAAAPARMASVLAAARGIRVRAGLFGVLLCASFVLARDEADGAWIVLASLYPVTHALELSTIPARNALSWSVPVAVRAIAAAISLGNVLALWLAGVDRPALYLLGVALGSTVGNVLLHLASRHHLPRERGEAASESGFFREALPLGISALCAQTYFYVDNLFVEAWCGLEPLGHYNVAVRVMSWSIMLAQYTTLTVLPWLRREQLAGALGPALARLGPSLFAGAGLACGLALPWTGSLLALFGEEFRAAANSLRWLLGATTAIYAGSLFMTALVALGRNVASLWIAALGVLLNIGLNIWAVPALGIDGAALTTCATEVFVALAGAAVILRAGVSLGSPWRWLGGPLGLAAGAGLSSLLAMGY
;
A
#
# COMPACT_ATOMS: atom_id res chain seq x y z
N MET A 1 17.52 -26.35 36.50
CA MET A 1 16.08 -25.93 36.59
C MET A 1 15.86 -24.45 36.33
N THR A 2 16.75 -23.53 36.64
CA THR A 2 16.61 -22.08 36.38
C THR A 2 16.85 -21.71 34.91
N VAL A 3 17.88 -22.26 34.26
CA VAL A 3 18.25 -21.96 32.86
C VAL A 3 17.25 -22.53 31.85
N GLU A 4 16.59 -23.65 32.12
CA GLU A 4 15.54 -24.22 31.26
C GLU A 4 14.25 -23.39 31.32
N ARG A 5 13.85 -22.89 32.48
CA ARG A 5 12.70 -21.98 32.64
C ARG A 5 12.92 -20.64 31.94
N GLU A 6 14.14 -20.14 31.91
CA GLU A 6 14.47 -18.91 31.15
C GLU A 6 14.46 -19.16 29.63
N ARG A 7 14.85 -20.34 29.15
CA ARG A 7 14.72 -20.72 27.73
C ARG A 7 13.25 -20.92 27.30
N GLU A 8 12.42 -21.53 28.12
CA GLU A 8 10.97 -21.64 27.84
C GLU A 8 10.24 -20.30 27.90
N ALA A 9 10.65 -19.37 28.75
CA ALA A 9 10.12 -18.00 28.80
C ALA A 9 10.56 -17.15 27.59
N SER A 10 11.72 -17.42 26.99
CA SER A 10 12.21 -16.71 25.82
C SER A 10 11.51 -17.09 24.50
N GLY A 11 10.76 -18.21 24.48
CA GLY A 11 10.05 -18.71 23.30
C GLY A 11 8.60 -18.22 23.17
N ARG A 12 8.02 -17.65 24.21
CA ARG A 12 6.63 -17.15 24.15
C ARG A 12 6.62 -15.68 23.71
N VAL A 13 6.06 -15.40 22.54
CA VAL A 13 5.79 -14.03 22.10
C VAL A 13 4.92 -13.36 23.17
N PRO A 14 5.34 -12.19 23.73
CA PRO A 14 4.57 -11.52 24.78
C PRO A 14 3.12 -11.27 24.32
N GLY A 15 2.13 -11.52 25.19
CA GLY A 15 0.71 -11.33 24.86
C GLY A 15 0.37 -9.90 24.38
N ALA A 16 1.20 -8.90 24.76
CA ALA A 16 1.12 -7.53 24.25
C ALA A 16 1.34 -7.43 22.74
N VAL A 17 2.22 -8.27 22.16
CA VAL A 17 2.48 -8.30 20.72
C VAL A 17 1.25 -8.81 19.97
N TRP A 18 0.63 -9.89 20.44
CA TRP A 18 -0.59 -10.44 19.83
C TRP A 18 -1.78 -9.48 19.92
N ARG A 19 -1.98 -8.83 21.07
CA ARG A 19 -3.01 -7.80 21.23
C ARG A 19 -2.77 -6.61 20.31
N GLY A 20 -1.51 -6.14 20.24
CA GLY A 20 -1.12 -5.04 19.37
C GLY A 20 -1.35 -5.37 17.89
N THR A 21 -1.00 -6.59 17.47
CA THR A 21 -1.23 -7.07 16.09
C THR A 21 -2.72 -7.16 15.77
N ALA A 22 -3.52 -7.76 16.66
CA ALA A 22 -4.97 -7.86 16.47
C ALA A 22 -5.63 -6.47 16.35
N LEU A 23 -5.27 -5.52 17.22
CA LEU A 23 -5.76 -4.14 17.13
C LEU A 23 -5.37 -3.46 15.83
N GLN A 24 -4.14 -3.63 15.35
CA GLN A 24 -3.69 -3.06 14.08
C GLN A 24 -4.48 -3.66 12.90
N VAL A 25 -4.73 -4.97 12.91
CA VAL A 25 -5.53 -5.65 11.88
C VAL A 25 -6.96 -5.09 11.88
N LEU A 26 -7.62 -5.03 13.03
CA LEU A 26 -8.97 -4.46 13.15
C LEU A 26 -9.03 -2.99 12.70
N GLY A 27 -8.06 -2.18 13.13
CA GLY A 27 -7.98 -0.77 12.72
C GLY A 27 -7.78 -0.60 11.20
N ARG A 28 -7.05 -1.50 10.56
CA ARG A 28 -6.87 -1.50 9.10
C ARG A 28 -8.15 -1.93 8.35
N PHE A 29 -8.85 -2.94 8.85
CA PHE A 29 -10.15 -3.32 8.29
C PHE A 29 -11.16 -2.18 8.39
N TRP A 30 -11.21 -1.49 9.53
CA TRP A 30 -12.05 -0.31 9.72
C TRP A 30 -11.67 0.80 8.72
N GLY A 31 -10.39 1.15 8.61
CA GLY A 31 -9.91 2.14 7.65
C GLY A 31 -10.24 1.78 6.20
N ALA A 32 -10.10 0.50 5.84
CA ALA A 32 -10.45 0.00 4.52
C ALA A 32 -11.97 0.12 4.26
N ALA A 33 -12.80 -0.23 5.24
CA ALA A 33 -14.25 -0.08 5.14
C ALA A 33 -14.68 1.39 4.97
N CYS A 34 -14.07 2.32 5.75
CA CYS A 34 -14.31 3.75 5.58
C CYS A 34 -13.88 4.25 4.20
N THR A 35 -12.71 3.82 3.71
CA THR A 35 -12.23 4.20 2.37
C THR A 35 -13.18 3.74 1.28
N LEU A 36 -13.74 2.54 1.42
CA LEU A 36 -14.76 2.06 0.49
C LEU A 36 -16.03 2.87 0.50
N ALA A 37 -16.56 3.12 1.69
CA ALA A 37 -17.75 3.93 1.83
C ALA A 37 -17.53 5.34 1.22
N ILE A 38 -16.32 5.93 1.42
CA ILE A 38 -15.91 7.19 0.79
C ILE A 38 -15.98 7.09 -0.74
N LEU A 39 -15.37 6.05 -1.32
CA LEU A 39 -15.37 5.86 -2.77
C LEU A 39 -16.77 5.62 -3.32
N TRP A 40 -17.57 4.81 -2.61
CA TRP A 40 -18.95 4.55 -3.00
C TRP A 40 -19.83 5.82 -2.96
N LEU A 41 -19.71 6.62 -1.90
CA LEU A 41 -20.42 7.91 -1.81
C LEU A 41 -19.95 8.88 -2.89
N ALA A 42 -18.65 8.96 -3.14
CA ALA A 42 -18.08 9.82 -4.15
C ALA A 42 -18.49 9.39 -5.58
N SER A 43 -18.53 8.10 -5.87
CA SER A 43 -18.97 7.59 -7.19
C SER A 43 -20.46 7.85 -7.45
N GLY A 44 -21.29 7.88 -6.39
CA GLY A 44 -22.71 8.21 -6.52
C GLY A 44 -23.03 9.71 -6.58
N ALA A 45 -22.07 10.59 -6.23
CA ALA A 45 -22.25 12.05 -6.22
C ALA A 45 -21.56 12.77 -7.38
N LEU A 46 -20.48 12.18 -7.89
CA LEU A 46 -19.65 12.77 -8.95
C LEU A 46 -19.94 12.04 -10.26
N ASP A 47 -19.88 12.79 -11.37
CA ASP A 47 -19.87 12.17 -12.69
C ASP A 47 -18.56 11.39 -12.92
N GLY A 48 -18.48 10.62 -14.01
CA GLY A 48 -17.32 9.78 -14.31
C GLY A 48 -16.01 10.56 -14.37
N ALA A 49 -16.00 11.75 -14.96
CA ALA A 49 -14.82 12.62 -15.04
C ALA A 49 -14.46 13.22 -13.67
N GLY A 50 -15.46 13.66 -12.90
CA GLY A 50 -15.27 14.17 -11.54
C GLY A 50 -14.74 13.10 -10.58
N PHE A 51 -15.25 11.88 -10.65
CA PHE A 51 -14.74 10.75 -9.88
C PHE A 51 -13.31 10.38 -10.31
N GLY A 52 -13.01 10.41 -11.62
CA GLY A 52 -11.67 10.23 -12.15
C GLY A 52 -10.69 11.27 -11.59
N ARG A 53 -11.08 12.55 -11.59
CA ARG A 53 -10.31 13.65 -11.00
C ARG A 53 -10.07 13.45 -9.51
N PHE A 54 -11.10 13.08 -8.75
CA PHE A 54 -10.98 12.79 -7.32
C PHE A 54 -9.97 11.68 -7.05
N THR A 55 -10.07 10.55 -7.75
CA THR A 55 -9.18 9.39 -7.57
C THR A 55 -7.75 9.68 -8.06
N PHE A 56 -7.59 10.48 -9.12
CA PHE A 56 -6.28 10.95 -9.61
C PHE A 56 -5.54 11.74 -8.53
N TYR A 57 -6.19 12.72 -7.91
CA TYR A 57 -5.56 13.52 -6.85
C TYR A 57 -5.30 12.71 -5.57
N ILE A 58 -6.13 11.71 -5.24
CA ILE A 58 -5.83 10.76 -4.16
C ILE A 58 -4.51 10.01 -4.45
N ALA A 59 -4.33 9.52 -5.68
CA ALA A 59 -3.11 8.84 -6.10
C ALA A 59 -1.89 9.77 -6.07
N LEU A 60 -2.04 10.99 -6.60
CA LEU A 60 -1.00 12.02 -6.57
C LEU A 60 -0.59 12.33 -5.11
N PHE A 61 -1.55 12.51 -4.22
CA PHE A 61 -1.28 12.80 -2.80
C PHE A 61 -0.60 11.63 -2.09
N ALA A 62 -0.97 10.40 -2.38
CA ALA A 62 -0.28 9.22 -1.84
C ALA A 62 1.20 9.18 -2.30
N TRP A 63 1.47 9.60 -3.52
CA TRP A 63 2.82 9.72 -4.06
C TRP A 63 3.60 10.86 -3.36
N LEU A 64 3.00 12.05 -3.25
CA LEU A 64 3.59 13.19 -2.53
C LEU A 64 3.85 12.89 -1.05
N ASP A 65 2.96 12.14 -0.39
CA ASP A 65 3.16 11.68 0.98
C ASP A 65 4.35 10.72 1.11
N SER A 66 4.54 9.84 0.14
CA SER A 66 5.72 8.97 0.10
C SER A 66 7.02 9.77 -0.05
N VAL A 67 7.01 10.82 -0.89
CA VAL A 67 8.12 11.78 -1.01
C VAL A 67 8.35 12.49 0.33
N ALA A 68 7.29 12.99 0.98
CA ALA A 68 7.40 13.66 2.28
C ALA A 68 7.98 12.72 3.37
N ASN A 69 7.58 11.45 3.36
CA ASN A 69 8.03 10.45 4.34
C ASN A 69 9.53 10.13 4.19
N MET A 70 10.04 9.95 2.97
CA MET A 70 11.47 9.69 2.65
C MET A 70 12.17 8.70 3.60
N GLY A 71 11.47 7.65 4.07
CA GLY A 71 12.02 6.64 4.98
C GLY A 71 12.29 7.12 6.41
N THR A 72 12.01 8.38 6.72
CA THR A 72 12.35 9.00 8.01
C THR A 72 11.72 8.31 9.21
N GLY A 73 10.49 7.79 9.07
CA GLY A 73 9.81 7.08 10.15
C GLY A 73 10.51 5.79 10.55
N GLN A 74 11.03 5.03 9.59
CA GLN A 74 11.74 3.76 9.84
C GLN A 74 13.09 4.00 10.53
N VAL A 75 13.87 4.96 10.04
CA VAL A 75 15.17 5.32 10.65
C VAL A 75 14.96 5.91 12.05
N ALA A 76 13.91 6.74 12.24
CA ALA A 76 13.62 7.29 13.55
C ALA A 76 13.28 6.19 14.58
N VAL A 77 12.48 5.19 14.20
CA VAL A 77 12.21 4.02 15.07
C VAL A 77 13.50 3.27 15.41
N GLN A 78 14.34 2.97 14.40
CA GLN A 78 15.58 2.22 14.60
C GLN A 78 16.55 2.96 15.53
N ARG A 79 16.80 4.26 15.26
CA ARG A 79 17.74 5.06 16.07
C ARG A 79 17.23 5.27 17.49
N THR A 80 15.94 5.51 17.68
CA THR A 80 15.37 5.76 19.01
C THR A 80 15.22 4.48 19.83
N ALA A 81 15.03 3.32 19.19
CA ALA A 81 15.06 2.03 19.85
C ALA A 81 16.48 1.69 20.36
N ALA A 82 17.53 2.00 19.55
CA ALA A 82 18.92 1.76 19.91
C ALA A 82 19.45 2.78 20.95
N ALA A 83 18.99 4.03 20.91
CA ALA A 83 19.45 5.12 21.79
C ALA A 83 18.28 6.01 22.24
N PRO A 84 17.48 5.58 23.23
CA PRO A 84 16.31 6.32 23.70
C PRO A 84 16.62 7.75 24.18
N ALA A 85 17.81 7.99 24.74
CA ALA A 85 18.27 9.32 25.17
C ALA A 85 18.34 10.35 24.01
N ARG A 86 18.51 9.89 22.77
CA ARG A 86 18.58 10.75 21.57
C ARG A 86 17.21 10.96 20.89
N MET A 87 16.13 10.51 21.51
CA MET A 87 14.79 10.53 20.90
C MET A 87 14.36 11.93 20.47
N ALA A 88 14.57 12.95 21.32
CA ALA A 88 14.15 14.33 21.03
C ALA A 88 14.86 14.88 19.77
N SER A 89 16.18 14.72 19.68
CA SER A 89 16.99 15.20 18.55
C SER A 89 16.69 14.45 17.25
N VAL A 90 16.50 13.13 17.33
CA VAL A 90 16.14 12.28 16.17
C VAL A 90 14.77 12.67 15.64
N LEU A 91 13.78 12.86 16.51
CA LEU A 91 12.43 13.28 16.10
C LEU A 91 12.40 14.69 15.53
N ALA A 92 13.22 15.61 16.06
CA ALA A 92 13.33 16.97 15.52
C ALA A 92 13.92 16.96 14.10
N ALA A 93 15.01 16.20 13.87
CA ALA A 93 15.60 16.02 12.56
C ALA A 93 14.62 15.39 11.54
N ALA A 94 13.95 14.30 11.94
CA ALA A 94 12.96 13.63 11.10
C ALA A 94 11.79 14.55 10.72
N ARG A 95 11.26 15.32 11.69
CA ARG A 95 10.18 16.30 11.46
C ARG A 95 10.63 17.40 10.51
N GLY A 96 11.82 17.95 10.71
CA GLY A 96 12.37 18.99 9.83
C GLY A 96 12.44 18.54 8.37
N ILE A 97 12.90 17.30 8.13
CA ILE A 97 12.95 16.71 6.78
C ILE A 97 11.53 16.54 6.22
N ARG A 98 10.59 15.94 6.98
CA ARG A 98 9.20 15.72 6.52
C ARG A 98 8.48 17.01 6.19
N VAL A 99 8.61 18.04 7.02
CA VAL A 99 7.97 19.34 6.76
C VAL A 99 8.50 19.96 5.47
N ARG A 100 9.84 20.01 5.29
CA ARG A 100 10.44 20.58 4.06
C ARG A 100 10.04 19.77 2.81
N ALA A 101 10.10 18.44 2.88
CA ALA A 101 9.69 17.59 1.76
C ALA A 101 8.18 17.67 1.50
N GLY A 102 7.35 17.78 2.54
CA GLY A 102 5.91 18.00 2.39
C GLY A 102 5.59 19.37 1.76
N LEU A 103 6.25 20.44 2.20
CA LEU A 103 6.10 21.78 1.57
C LEU A 103 6.56 21.78 0.11
N PHE A 104 7.65 21.08 -0.21
CA PHE A 104 8.05 20.87 -1.60
C PHE A 104 6.97 20.14 -2.41
N GLY A 105 6.33 19.12 -1.82
CA GLY A 105 5.19 18.42 -2.41
C GLY A 105 3.99 19.35 -2.67
N VAL A 106 3.69 20.26 -1.73
CA VAL A 106 2.64 21.29 -1.93
C VAL A 106 2.99 22.22 -3.10
N LEU A 107 4.24 22.66 -3.20
CA LEU A 107 4.70 23.51 -4.32
C LEU A 107 4.58 22.77 -5.65
N LEU A 108 4.96 21.50 -5.72
CA LEU A 108 4.77 20.66 -6.91
C LEU A 108 3.28 20.53 -7.28
N CYS A 109 2.41 20.27 -6.30
CA CYS A 109 0.97 20.19 -6.51
C CYS A 109 0.42 21.53 -7.02
N ALA A 110 0.80 22.65 -6.40
CA ALA A 110 0.36 23.97 -6.82
C ALA A 110 0.82 24.28 -8.26
N SER A 111 2.07 23.98 -8.60
CA SER A 111 2.60 24.16 -9.96
C SER A 111 1.84 23.29 -10.98
N PHE A 112 1.52 22.06 -10.61
CA PHE A 112 0.75 21.14 -11.46
C PHE A 112 -0.68 21.64 -11.69
N VAL A 113 -1.37 22.07 -10.62
CA VAL A 113 -2.72 22.63 -10.66
C VAL A 113 -2.78 23.90 -11.51
N LEU A 114 -1.81 24.82 -11.34
CA LEU A 114 -1.72 26.04 -12.12
C LEU A 114 -1.44 25.75 -13.61
N ALA A 115 -0.56 24.81 -13.92
CA ALA A 115 -0.24 24.44 -15.30
C ALA A 115 -1.43 23.82 -16.05
N ARG A 116 -2.42 23.27 -15.33
CA ARG A 116 -3.61 22.64 -15.90
C ARG A 116 -4.86 23.52 -15.85
N ASP A 117 -4.75 24.72 -15.29
CA ASP A 117 -5.88 25.65 -15.08
C ASP A 117 -7.10 24.96 -14.43
N GLU A 118 -6.85 24.20 -13.36
CA GLU A 118 -7.89 23.44 -12.66
C GLU A 118 -8.89 24.37 -11.97
N ALA A 119 -10.15 24.28 -12.32
CA ALA A 119 -11.23 25.15 -11.86
C ALA A 119 -11.33 25.26 -10.33
N ASP A 120 -11.09 24.16 -9.62
CA ASP A 120 -11.12 24.07 -8.16
C ASP A 120 -9.70 23.99 -7.54
N GLY A 121 -8.70 24.51 -8.24
CA GLY A 121 -7.27 24.36 -7.91
C GLY A 121 -6.91 24.81 -6.50
N ALA A 122 -7.51 25.89 -6.00
CA ALA A 122 -7.26 26.35 -4.62
C ALA A 122 -7.61 25.30 -3.55
N TRP A 123 -8.72 24.57 -3.73
CA TRP A 123 -9.13 23.50 -2.80
C TRP A 123 -8.21 22.28 -2.87
N ILE A 124 -7.73 21.95 -4.08
CA ILE A 124 -6.77 20.86 -4.30
C ILE A 124 -5.45 21.20 -3.62
N VAL A 125 -4.93 22.44 -3.79
CA VAL A 125 -3.71 22.89 -3.13
C VAL A 125 -3.88 22.90 -1.61
N LEU A 126 -5.02 23.36 -1.09
CA LEU A 126 -5.31 23.31 0.34
C LEU A 126 -5.33 21.86 0.86
N ALA A 127 -5.94 20.94 0.13
CA ALA A 127 -5.94 19.53 0.49
C ALA A 127 -4.52 18.94 0.48
N SER A 128 -3.64 19.39 -0.41
CA SER A 128 -2.24 18.91 -0.51
C SER A 128 -1.36 19.29 0.69
N LEU A 129 -1.88 20.04 1.66
CA LEU A 129 -1.18 20.32 2.93
C LEU A 129 -1.18 19.12 3.89
N TYR A 130 -2.05 18.10 3.70
CA TYR A 130 -2.13 16.98 4.63
C TYR A 130 -0.81 16.18 4.76
N PRO A 131 0.02 15.94 3.71
CA PRO A 131 1.32 15.28 3.86
C PRO A 131 2.29 16.03 4.78
N VAL A 132 2.21 17.39 4.84
CA VAL A 132 3.01 18.17 5.79
C VAL A 132 2.63 17.81 7.23
N THR A 133 1.34 17.58 7.50
CA THR A 133 0.85 17.19 8.83
C THR A 133 1.28 15.79 9.25
N HIS A 134 1.68 14.92 8.32
CA HIS A 134 2.25 13.60 8.63
C HIS A 134 3.58 13.69 9.41
N ALA A 135 4.24 14.86 9.43
CA ALA A 135 5.36 15.09 10.34
C ALA A 135 4.96 14.92 11.83
N LEU A 136 3.69 15.14 12.16
CA LEU A 136 3.14 14.95 13.50
C LEU A 136 2.99 13.46 13.89
N GLU A 137 2.87 12.57 12.91
CA GLU A 137 2.81 11.11 13.12
C GLU A 137 4.07 10.58 13.84
N LEU A 138 5.21 11.23 13.66
CA LEU A 138 6.45 10.85 14.35
C LEU A 138 6.32 10.88 15.87
N SER A 139 5.32 11.54 16.42
CA SER A 139 5.00 11.53 17.85
C SER A 139 4.56 10.16 18.38
N THR A 140 4.21 9.22 17.50
CA THR A 140 3.85 7.83 17.87
C THR A 140 5.07 6.95 18.11
N ILE A 141 6.28 7.39 17.74
CA ILE A 141 7.47 6.56 17.83
C ILE A 141 7.75 6.04 19.25
N PRO A 142 7.61 6.84 20.33
CA PRO A 142 7.74 6.32 21.69
C PRO A 142 6.77 5.18 21.99
N ALA A 143 5.50 5.33 21.58
CA ALA A 143 4.48 4.30 21.77
C ALA A 143 4.79 3.04 20.92
N ARG A 144 5.29 3.22 19.69
CA ARG A 144 5.72 2.11 18.81
C ARG A 144 6.89 1.35 19.42
N ASN A 145 7.89 2.03 19.97
CA ASN A 145 9.03 1.40 20.64
C ASN A 145 8.60 0.66 21.91
N ALA A 146 7.57 1.16 22.62
CA ALA A 146 6.95 0.51 23.77
C ALA A 146 5.91 -0.58 23.42
N LEU A 147 5.73 -0.91 22.11
CA LEU A 147 4.72 -1.84 21.59
C LEU A 147 3.26 -1.49 22.02
N SER A 148 3.00 -0.22 22.31
CA SER A 148 1.69 0.30 22.69
C SER A 148 0.94 0.82 21.46
N TRP A 149 0.01 0.02 20.93
CA TRP A 149 -0.69 0.33 19.68
C TRP A 149 -2.11 0.86 19.86
N SER A 150 -2.67 0.83 21.08
CA SER A 150 -4.07 1.19 21.35
C SER A 150 -4.39 2.62 20.93
N VAL A 151 -3.60 3.60 21.36
CA VAL A 151 -3.83 5.02 21.04
C VAL A 151 -3.63 5.30 19.55
N PRO A 152 -2.51 4.90 18.91
CA PRO A 152 -2.33 5.10 17.48
C PRO A 152 -3.45 4.48 16.62
N VAL A 153 -3.91 3.29 16.95
CA VAL A 153 -4.99 2.61 16.21
C VAL A 153 -6.32 3.31 16.42
N ALA A 154 -6.68 3.65 17.67
CA ALA A 154 -7.93 4.35 17.97
C ALA A 154 -8.02 5.72 17.27
N VAL A 155 -6.94 6.51 17.32
CA VAL A 155 -6.91 7.82 16.66
C VAL A 155 -7.01 7.69 15.13
N ARG A 156 -6.35 6.71 14.52
CA ARG A 156 -6.49 6.45 13.08
C ARG A 156 -7.90 6.00 12.70
N ALA A 157 -8.54 5.21 13.56
CA ALA A 157 -9.94 4.82 13.34
C ALA A 157 -10.89 6.03 13.41
N ILE A 158 -10.66 6.95 14.34
CA ILE A 158 -11.40 8.22 14.46
C ILE A 158 -11.13 9.09 13.21
N ALA A 159 -9.89 9.22 12.76
CA ALA A 159 -9.55 9.99 11.57
C ALA A 159 -10.26 9.46 10.32
N ALA A 160 -10.32 8.13 10.14
CA ALA A 160 -11.05 7.50 9.04
C ALA A 160 -12.56 7.79 9.14
N ALA A 161 -13.14 7.74 10.36
CA ALA A 161 -14.54 8.09 10.59
C ALA A 161 -14.83 9.57 10.31
N ILE A 162 -13.92 10.49 10.66
CA ILE A 162 -14.05 11.93 10.35
C ILE A 162 -13.99 12.14 8.83
N SER A 163 -13.04 11.51 8.12
CA SER A 163 -12.97 11.58 6.65
C SER A 163 -14.27 11.10 6.00
N LEU A 164 -14.81 9.97 6.47
CA LEU A 164 -16.09 9.44 6.01
C LEU A 164 -17.24 10.40 6.34
N GLY A 165 -17.28 10.95 7.54
CA GLY A 165 -18.30 11.92 7.97
C GLY A 165 -18.30 13.18 7.12
N ASN A 166 -17.10 13.72 6.77
CA ASN A 166 -16.96 14.87 5.89
C ASN A 166 -17.51 14.56 4.49
N VAL A 167 -17.15 13.41 3.93
CA VAL A 167 -17.63 12.98 2.60
C VAL A 167 -19.14 12.72 2.62
N LEU A 168 -19.67 12.09 3.65
CA LEU A 168 -21.09 11.88 3.83
C LEU A 168 -21.87 13.20 3.93
N ALA A 169 -21.34 14.20 4.64
CA ALA A 169 -21.94 15.52 4.73
C ALA A 169 -22.01 16.21 3.36
N LEU A 170 -20.94 16.13 2.56
CA LEU A 170 -20.92 16.67 1.20
C LEU A 170 -21.91 15.94 0.29
N TRP A 171 -22.01 14.63 0.40
CA TRP A 171 -22.94 13.82 -0.35
C TRP A 171 -24.40 14.18 -0.01
N LEU A 172 -24.74 14.30 1.28
CA LEU A 172 -26.07 14.72 1.75
C LEU A 172 -26.43 16.16 1.32
N ALA A 173 -25.42 17.02 1.21
CA ALA A 173 -25.59 18.40 0.73
C ALA A 173 -25.71 18.50 -0.80
N GLY A 174 -25.64 17.40 -1.54
CA GLY A 174 -25.72 17.38 -3.01
C GLY A 174 -24.55 18.07 -3.70
N VAL A 175 -23.37 18.09 -3.07
CA VAL A 175 -22.17 18.72 -3.64
C VAL A 175 -21.58 17.79 -4.71
N ASP A 176 -21.32 18.34 -5.89
CA ASP A 176 -20.78 17.64 -7.08
C ASP A 176 -19.33 18.02 -7.42
N ARG A 177 -18.60 18.67 -6.48
CA ARG A 177 -17.23 19.17 -6.69
C ARG A 177 -16.17 18.19 -6.18
N PRO A 178 -15.39 17.53 -7.07
CA PRO A 178 -14.35 16.56 -6.69
C PRO A 178 -13.33 17.08 -5.67
N ALA A 179 -12.92 18.35 -5.81
CA ALA A 179 -11.94 18.97 -4.94
C ALA A 179 -12.41 19.09 -3.48
N LEU A 180 -13.71 19.27 -3.23
CA LEU A 180 -14.27 19.33 -1.88
C LEU A 180 -14.28 17.95 -1.22
N TYR A 181 -14.58 16.87 -1.96
CA TYR A 181 -14.45 15.49 -1.48
C TYR A 181 -13.00 15.17 -1.10
N LEU A 182 -12.04 15.58 -1.95
CA LEU A 182 -10.61 15.45 -1.68
C LEU A 182 -10.22 16.19 -0.39
N LEU A 183 -10.68 17.44 -0.24
CA LEU A 183 -10.45 18.25 0.96
C LEU A 183 -11.07 17.60 2.20
N GLY A 184 -12.28 17.05 2.09
CA GLY A 184 -12.95 16.33 3.19
C GLY A 184 -12.11 15.15 3.70
N VAL A 185 -11.52 14.37 2.81
CA VAL A 185 -10.60 13.28 3.15
C VAL A 185 -9.31 13.81 3.77
N ALA A 186 -8.71 14.85 3.19
CA ALA A 186 -7.48 15.47 3.67
C ALA A 186 -7.64 16.11 5.06
N LEU A 187 -8.78 16.75 5.33
CA LEU A 187 -9.10 17.32 6.64
C LEU A 187 -9.22 16.23 7.71
N GLY A 188 -9.90 15.12 7.42
CA GLY A 188 -10.00 14.00 8.36
C GLY A 188 -8.62 13.41 8.70
N SER A 189 -7.75 13.25 7.69
CA SER A 189 -6.37 12.81 7.87
C SER A 189 -5.55 13.82 8.69
N THR A 190 -5.69 15.12 8.41
CA THR A 190 -5.01 16.20 9.14
C THR A 190 -5.43 16.24 10.60
N VAL A 191 -6.74 16.20 10.88
CA VAL A 191 -7.28 16.12 12.26
C VAL A 191 -6.74 14.89 12.97
N GLY A 192 -6.71 13.74 12.29
CA GLY A 192 -6.12 12.51 12.81
C GLY A 192 -4.66 12.69 13.23
N ASN A 193 -3.83 13.32 12.38
CA ASN A 193 -2.42 13.56 12.69
C ASN A 193 -2.24 14.52 13.87
N VAL A 194 -3.07 15.56 13.97
CA VAL A 194 -3.07 16.49 15.10
C VAL A 194 -3.49 15.76 16.40
N LEU A 195 -4.58 15.01 16.38
CA LEU A 195 -5.04 14.23 17.53
C LEU A 195 -3.98 13.21 17.95
N LEU A 196 -3.32 12.56 16.99
CA LEU A 196 -2.24 11.62 17.25
C LEU A 196 -1.07 12.28 17.98
N HIS A 197 -0.70 13.48 17.54
CA HIS A 197 0.34 14.29 18.20
C HIS A 197 -0.08 14.67 19.62
N LEU A 198 -1.29 15.19 19.79
CA LEU A 198 -1.80 15.61 21.10
C LEU A 198 -1.90 14.44 22.09
N ALA A 199 -2.37 13.27 21.63
CA ALA A 199 -2.47 12.08 22.45
C ALA A 199 -1.10 11.46 22.80
N SER A 200 -0.08 11.65 21.94
CA SER A 200 1.24 11.04 22.12
C SER A 200 2.27 11.99 22.74
N ARG A 201 1.98 13.30 22.84
CA ARG A 201 2.95 14.32 23.32
C ARG A 201 3.48 14.08 24.73
N HIS A 202 2.70 13.41 25.59
CA HIS A 202 3.11 13.10 26.97
C HIS A 202 4.26 12.09 27.04
N HIS A 203 4.44 11.29 26.00
CA HIS A 203 5.53 10.32 25.86
C HIS A 203 6.77 10.91 25.21
N LEU A 204 6.71 12.16 24.73
CA LEU A 204 7.85 12.83 24.12
C LEU A 204 8.80 13.34 25.20
N PRO A 205 10.12 13.16 25.02
CA PRO A 205 11.11 13.70 25.95
C PRO A 205 11.03 15.23 25.98
N ARG A 206 11.08 15.80 27.18
CA ARG A 206 11.03 17.26 27.42
C ARG A 206 12.37 17.95 27.14
N GLU A 207 13.46 17.23 27.24
CA GLU A 207 14.80 17.79 27.03
C GLU A 207 15.20 17.67 25.55
N ARG A 208 15.73 18.76 25.03
CA ARG A 208 16.43 18.74 23.74
C ARG A 208 17.81 18.14 23.97
N GLY A 209 17.99 16.85 23.67
CA GLY A 209 19.31 16.25 23.60
C GLY A 209 20.21 16.93 22.56
N GLU A 210 21.49 16.60 22.55
CA GLU A 210 22.43 17.07 21.53
C GLU A 210 21.82 16.98 20.11
N ALA A 211 22.00 18.03 19.32
CA ALA A 211 21.45 18.10 17.98
C ALA A 211 21.94 16.91 17.13
N ALA A 212 21.04 16.02 16.75
CA ALA A 212 21.39 15.00 15.79
C ALA A 212 21.69 15.69 14.45
N SER A 213 22.80 15.30 13.81
CA SER A 213 23.15 15.80 12.48
C SER A 213 22.02 15.43 11.51
N GLU A 214 21.29 16.42 11.00
CA GLU A 214 20.24 16.20 10.00
C GLU A 214 20.79 15.53 8.74
N SER A 215 22.01 15.86 8.33
CA SER A 215 22.66 15.30 7.15
C SER A 215 22.92 13.79 7.31
N GLY A 216 23.40 13.35 8.48
CA GLY A 216 23.60 11.94 8.77
C GLY A 216 22.29 11.15 8.85
N PHE A 217 21.23 11.77 9.37
CA PHE A 217 19.90 11.16 9.40
C PHE A 217 19.31 11.00 8.00
N PHE A 218 19.39 12.05 7.17
CA PHE A 218 18.90 12.02 5.79
C PHE A 218 19.62 10.96 4.94
N ARG A 219 20.94 10.83 5.10
CA ARG A 219 21.73 9.86 4.36
C ARG A 219 21.32 8.41 4.64
N GLU A 220 20.92 8.10 5.88
CA GLU A 220 20.38 6.78 6.23
C GLU A 220 18.93 6.60 5.75
N ALA A 221 18.13 7.66 5.78
CA ALA A 221 16.72 7.60 5.38
C ALA A 221 16.55 7.50 3.86
N LEU A 222 17.44 8.12 3.08
CA LEU A 222 17.33 8.24 1.62
C LEU A 222 17.17 6.89 0.89
N PRO A 223 17.95 5.82 1.17
CA PRO A 223 17.75 4.53 0.50
C PRO A 223 16.37 3.92 0.77
N LEU A 224 15.89 4.03 2.01
CA LEU A 224 14.56 3.55 2.39
C LEU A 224 13.45 4.41 1.74
N GLY A 225 13.69 5.72 1.66
CA GLY A 225 12.80 6.66 0.98
C GLY A 225 12.69 6.37 -0.51
N ILE A 226 13.81 6.14 -1.19
CA ILE A 226 13.83 5.77 -2.62
C ILE A 226 13.10 4.46 -2.83
N SER A 227 13.32 3.44 -1.97
CA SER A 227 12.60 2.17 -2.07
C SER A 227 11.09 2.34 -1.92
N ALA A 228 10.66 3.16 -0.94
CA ALA A 228 9.24 3.46 -0.75
C ALA A 228 8.64 4.25 -1.93
N LEU A 229 9.41 5.20 -2.48
CA LEU A 229 9.00 5.98 -3.65
C LEU A 229 8.87 5.10 -4.90
N CYS A 230 9.81 4.17 -5.11
CA CYS A 230 9.72 3.19 -6.21
C CYS A 230 8.44 2.34 -6.07
N ALA A 231 8.14 1.86 -4.86
CA ALA A 231 6.92 1.08 -4.62
C ALA A 231 5.64 1.89 -4.90
N GLN A 232 5.60 3.16 -4.49
CA GLN A 232 4.46 4.05 -4.77
C GLN A 232 4.37 4.40 -6.25
N THR A 233 5.48 4.68 -6.92
CA THR A 233 5.52 4.92 -8.37
C THR A 233 4.98 3.70 -9.11
N TYR A 234 5.46 2.52 -8.76
CA TYR A 234 4.98 1.28 -9.33
C TYR A 234 3.46 1.09 -9.18
N PHE A 235 2.88 1.49 -8.04
CA PHE A 235 1.46 1.30 -7.76
C PHE A 235 0.56 2.36 -8.40
N TYR A 236 1.07 3.57 -8.67
CA TYR A 236 0.24 4.69 -9.12
C TYR A 236 0.64 5.28 -10.47
N VAL A 237 1.73 4.83 -11.08
CA VAL A 237 2.21 5.39 -12.35
C VAL A 237 1.21 5.18 -13.49
N ASP A 238 0.45 4.09 -13.46
CA ASP A 238 -0.61 3.80 -14.42
C ASP A 238 -1.65 4.92 -14.50
N ASN A 239 -1.94 5.61 -13.36
CA ASN A 239 -2.88 6.71 -13.32
C ASN A 239 -2.45 7.88 -14.21
N LEU A 240 -1.12 8.17 -14.27
CA LEU A 240 -0.59 9.24 -15.13
C LEU A 240 -0.77 8.88 -16.62
N PHE A 241 -0.52 7.62 -16.97
CA PHE A 241 -0.68 7.14 -18.33
C PHE A 241 -2.15 7.10 -18.76
N VAL A 242 -3.01 6.54 -17.93
CA VAL A 242 -4.46 6.46 -18.22
C VAL A 242 -5.06 7.86 -18.30
N GLU A 243 -4.71 8.76 -17.39
CA GLU A 243 -5.20 10.14 -17.44
C GLU A 243 -4.75 10.85 -18.73
N ALA A 244 -3.45 10.72 -19.08
CA ALA A 244 -2.88 11.43 -20.22
C ALA A 244 -3.42 10.95 -21.58
N TRP A 245 -3.71 9.65 -21.74
CA TRP A 245 -4.13 9.07 -23.02
C TRP A 245 -5.63 8.74 -23.11
N CYS A 246 -6.28 8.44 -21.98
CA CYS A 246 -7.68 8.03 -21.96
C CYS A 246 -8.61 9.11 -21.37
N GLY A 247 -8.05 10.02 -20.56
CA GLY A 247 -8.83 11.03 -19.85
C GLY A 247 -9.32 10.59 -18.47
N LEU A 248 -10.02 11.50 -17.79
CA LEU A 248 -10.41 11.35 -16.39
C LEU A 248 -11.52 10.33 -16.15
N GLU A 249 -12.51 10.23 -17.05
CA GLU A 249 -13.62 9.28 -16.89
C GLU A 249 -13.15 7.82 -16.95
N PRO A 250 -12.37 7.36 -17.98
CA PRO A 250 -11.79 6.02 -17.96
C PRO A 250 -10.85 5.80 -16.79
N LEU A 251 -10.13 6.82 -16.33
CA LEU A 251 -9.30 6.74 -15.12
C LEU A 251 -10.14 6.45 -13.89
N GLY A 252 -11.31 7.07 -13.74
CA GLY A 252 -12.25 6.78 -12.67
C GLY A 252 -12.67 5.31 -12.68
N HIS A 253 -13.04 4.78 -13.84
CA HIS A 253 -13.40 3.37 -14.02
C HIS A 253 -12.25 2.43 -13.66
N TYR A 254 -11.03 2.72 -14.14
CA TYR A 254 -9.82 1.96 -13.83
C TYR A 254 -9.53 1.94 -12.33
N ASN A 255 -9.64 3.10 -11.66
CA ASN A 255 -9.34 3.20 -10.23
C ASN A 255 -10.30 2.41 -9.34
N VAL A 256 -11.56 2.24 -9.72
CA VAL A 256 -12.47 1.32 -9.02
C VAL A 256 -11.98 -0.11 -9.15
N ALA A 257 -11.57 -0.55 -10.35
CA ALA A 257 -11.02 -1.89 -10.56
C ALA A 257 -9.73 -2.12 -9.74
N VAL A 258 -8.80 -1.15 -9.74
CA VAL A 258 -7.58 -1.17 -8.91
C VAL A 258 -7.92 -1.25 -7.42
N ARG A 259 -9.00 -0.61 -6.97
CA ARG A 259 -9.41 -0.67 -5.56
C ARG A 259 -9.90 -2.06 -5.18
N VAL A 260 -10.68 -2.72 -6.03
CA VAL A 260 -11.10 -4.11 -5.82
C VAL A 260 -9.87 -5.03 -5.78
N MET A 261 -8.92 -4.86 -6.71
CA MET A 261 -7.64 -5.57 -6.68
C MET A 261 -6.88 -5.34 -5.37
N SER A 262 -6.79 -4.10 -4.89
CA SER A 262 -6.05 -3.74 -3.69
C SER A 262 -6.51 -4.49 -2.45
N TRP A 263 -7.79 -4.84 -2.36
CA TRP A 263 -8.33 -5.65 -1.27
C TRP A 263 -7.88 -7.10 -1.34
N SER A 264 -7.90 -7.65 -2.54
CA SER A 264 -7.41 -9.01 -2.76
C SER A 264 -5.92 -9.14 -2.40
N ILE A 265 -5.12 -8.10 -2.63
CA ILE A 265 -3.68 -8.06 -2.30
C ILE A 265 -3.43 -7.92 -0.79
N MET A 266 -4.35 -7.33 -0.03
CA MET A 266 -4.16 -7.07 1.39
C MET A 266 -3.81 -8.34 2.17
N LEU A 267 -4.44 -9.47 1.82
CA LEU A 267 -4.13 -10.75 2.45
C LEU A 267 -2.70 -11.23 2.14
N ALA A 268 -2.20 -11.01 0.91
CA ALA A 268 -0.81 -11.32 0.55
C ALA A 268 0.18 -10.51 1.40
N GLN A 269 -0.10 -9.22 1.61
CA GLN A 269 0.75 -8.34 2.43
C GLN A 269 0.81 -8.79 3.89
N TYR A 270 -0.30 -9.24 4.47
CA TYR A 270 -0.30 -9.78 5.84
C TYR A 270 0.43 -11.11 5.94
N THR A 271 0.28 -11.96 4.94
CA THR A 271 1.00 -13.24 4.88
C THR A 271 2.51 -12.99 4.88
N THR A 272 3.00 -12.05 4.08
CA THR A 272 4.45 -11.73 4.03
C THR A 272 4.99 -11.20 5.34
N LEU A 273 4.25 -10.34 6.05
CA LEU A 273 4.66 -9.82 7.35
C LEU A 273 4.79 -10.90 8.42
N THR A 274 3.89 -11.90 8.40
CA THR A 274 3.90 -13.01 9.37
C THR A 274 4.91 -14.10 9.01
N VAL A 275 5.13 -14.32 7.72
CA VAL A 275 5.99 -15.40 7.21
C VAL A 275 7.48 -15.03 7.23
N LEU A 276 7.85 -13.76 7.15
CA LEU A 276 9.26 -13.33 7.12
C LEU A 276 10.10 -13.84 8.30
N PRO A 277 9.69 -13.73 9.59
CA PRO A 277 10.47 -14.26 10.69
C PRO A 277 10.65 -15.78 10.64
N TRP A 278 9.61 -16.50 10.17
CA TRP A 278 9.65 -17.94 10.00
C TRP A 278 10.60 -18.33 8.86
N LEU A 279 10.50 -17.72 7.69
CA LEU A 279 11.43 -17.96 6.57
C LEU A 279 12.88 -17.68 6.96
N ARG A 280 13.12 -16.67 7.79
CA ARG A 280 14.48 -16.40 8.31
C ARG A 280 15.01 -17.51 9.21
N ARG A 281 14.18 -18.10 10.06
CA ARG A 281 14.55 -19.27 10.89
C ARG A 281 14.82 -20.49 10.02
N GLU A 282 13.97 -20.77 9.05
CA GLU A 282 14.15 -21.87 8.09
C GLU A 282 15.43 -21.69 7.25
N GLN A 283 15.74 -20.46 6.87
CA GLN A 283 16.98 -20.14 6.16
C GLN A 283 18.22 -20.45 7.02
N LEU A 284 18.22 -20.06 8.30
CA LEU A 284 19.30 -20.35 9.24
C LEU A 284 19.43 -21.87 9.52
N ALA A 285 18.34 -22.60 9.44
CA ALA A 285 18.31 -24.06 9.58
C ALA A 285 18.65 -24.81 8.28
N GLY A 286 18.92 -24.10 7.15
CA GLY A 286 19.17 -24.73 5.84
C GLY A 286 17.91 -25.33 5.19
N ALA A 287 16.71 -25.05 5.71
CA ALA A 287 15.44 -25.63 5.29
C ALA A 287 14.53 -24.67 4.48
N LEU A 288 15.07 -23.54 4.02
CA LEU A 288 14.28 -22.54 3.28
C LEU A 288 13.62 -23.10 2.03
N GLY A 289 14.32 -23.96 1.26
CA GLY A 289 13.77 -24.57 0.05
C GLY A 289 12.53 -25.42 0.33
N PRO A 290 12.61 -26.41 1.23
CA PRO A 290 11.42 -27.18 1.68
C PRO A 290 10.28 -26.30 2.22
N ALA A 291 10.59 -25.22 2.94
CA ALA A 291 9.60 -24.28 3.45
C ALA A 291 8.85 -23.57 2.31
N LEU A 292 9.58 -23.03 1.31
CA LEU A 292 9.00 -22.40 0.13
C LEU A 292 8.21 -23.38 -0.74
N ALA A 293 8.74 -24.59 -0.94
CA ALA A 293 8.08 -25.65 -1.73
C ALA A 293 6.78 -26.16 -1.09
N ARG A 294 6.62 -26.00 0.23
CA ARG A 294 5.40 -26.36 0.96
C ARG A 294 4.38 -25.23 0.94
N LEU A 295 4.79 -24.00 1.28
CA LEU A 295 3.90 -22.87 1.45
C LEU A 295 3.52 -22.22 0.12
N GLY A 296 4.49 -22.02 -0.77
CA GLY A 296 4.31 -21.20 -1.98
C GLY A 296 3.24 -21.73 -2.92
N PRO A 297 3.29 -23.02 -3.35
CA PRO A 297 2.28 -23.57 -4.26
C PRO A 297 0.85 -23.50 -3.71
N SER A 298 0.65 -23.73 -2.41
CA SER A 298 -0.68 -23.66 -1.80
C SER A 298 -1.23 -22.24 -1.72
N LEU A 299 -0.39 -21.26 -1.38
CA LEU A 299 -0.78 -19.83 -1.42
C LEU A 299 -1.11 -19.38 -2.84
N PHE A 300 -0.29 -19.77 -3.81
CA PHE A 300 -0.47 -19.41 -5.19
C PHE A 300 -1.73 -20.03 -5.80
N ALA A 301 -1.98 -21.32 -5.52
CA ALA A 301 -3.18 -22.01 -5.95
C ALA A 301 -4.44 -21.44 -5.29
N GLY A 302 -4.39 -21.14 -3.98
CA GLY A 302 -5.49 -20.54 -3.25
C GLY A 302 -5.84 -19.13 -3.78
N ALA A 303 -4.83 -18.31 -4.06
CA ALA A 303 -5.02 -17.00 -4.68
C ALA A 303 -5.62 -17.12 -6.09
N GLY A 304 -5.11 -18.05 -6.92
CA GLY A 304 -5.65 -18.31 -8.24
C GLY A 304 -7.11 -18.73 -8.18
N LEU A 305 -7.46 -19.67 -7.30
CA LEU A 305 -8.84 -20.13 -7.13
C LEU A 305 -9.77 -18.98 -6.68
N ALA A 306 -9.37 -18.20 -5.68
CA ALA A 306 -10.16 -17.08 -5.18
C ALA A 306 -10.36 -16.00 -6.25
N CYS A 307 -9.30 -15.62 -6.97
CA CYS A 307 -9.40 -14.68 -8.09
C CYS A 307 -10.24 -15.25 -9.25
N GLY A 308 -10.08 -16.56 -9.54
CA GLY A 308 -10.85 -17.24 -10.58
C GLY A 308 -12.35 -17.25 -10.29
N LEU A 309 -12.75 -17.51 -9.06
CA LEU A 309 -14.15 -17.43 -8.62
C LEU A 309 -14.76 -16.03 -8.81
N ALA A 310 -13.94 -14.99 -8.73
CA ALA A 310 -14.39 -13.61 -8.94
C ALA A 310 -14.48 -13.19 -10.41
N LEU A 311 -13.80 -13.88 -11.36
CA LEU A 311 -13.73 -13.48 -12.76
C LEU A 311 -15.07 -13.29 -13.46
N PRO A 312 -16.09 -14.19 -13.33
CA PRO A 312 -17.39 -14.00 -13.94
C PRO A 312 -18.17 -12.82 -13.35
N TRP A 313 -17.88 -12.46 -12.10
CA TRP A 313 -18.60 -11.44 -11.34
C TRP A 313 -17.97 -10.05 -11.43
N THR A 314 -16.89 -9.87 -12.22
CA THR A 314 -16.17 -8.59 -12.31
C THR A 314 -17.07 -7.42 -12.66
N GLY A 315 -17.98 -7.58 -13.61
CA GLY A 315 -18.96 -6.55 -13.95
C GLY A 315 -19.93 -6.23 -12.80
N SER A 316 -20.45 -7.26 -12.12
CA SER A 316 -21.37 -7.07 -10.98
C SER A 316 -20.67 -6.45 -9.77
N LEU A 317 -19.41 -6.81 -9.50
CA LEU A 317 -18.60 -6.21 -8.44
C LEU A 317 -18.39 -4.72 -8.68
N LEU A 318 -18.13 -4.32 -9.93
CA LEU A 318 -17.93 -2.92 -10.29
C LEU A 318 -19.23 -2.14 -10.28
N ALA A 319 -20.34 -2.77 -10.68
CA ALA A 319 -21.67 -2.15 -10.66
C ALA A 319 -22.14 -1.77 -9.25
N LEU A 320 -21.54 -2.31 -8.19
CA LEU A 320 -21.78 -1.85 -6.81
C LEU A 320 -21.41 -0.38 -6.59
N PHE A 321 -20.54 0.17 -7.45
CA PHE A 321 -20.11 1.58 -7.43
C PHE A 321 -20.88 2.46 -8.41
N GLY A 322 -21.66 1.87 -9.33
CA GLY A 322 -22.42 2.47 -10.40
C GLY A 322 -22.37 1.60 -11.66
N GLU A 323 -23.44 1.58 -12.45
CA GLU A 323 -23.51 0.75 -13.67
C GLU A 323 -22.43 1.11 -14.70
N GLU A 324 -22.01 2.37 -14.77
CA GLU A 324 -20.97 2.89 -15.66
C GLU A 324 -19.62 2.23 -15.40
N PHE A 325 -19.32 1.83 -14.16
CA PHE A 325 -18.04 1.18 -13.80
C PHE A 325 -17.90 -0.24 -14.37
N ARG A 326 -18.97 -0.85 -14.89
CA ARG A 326 -18.92 -2.12 -15.65
C ARG A 326 -17.95 -2.05 -16.83
N ALA A 327 -17.72 -0.86 -17.38
CA ALA A 327 -16.77 -0.65 -18.48
C ALA A 327 -15.35 -1.14 -18.14
N ALA A 328 -14.96 -1.13 -16.86
CA ALA A 328 -13.66 -1.63 -16.41
C ALA A 328 -13.66 -3.14 -16.06
N ALA A 329 -14.71 -3.91 -16.40
CA ALA A 329 -14.78 -5.32 -16.03
C ALA A 329 -13.62 -6.15 -16.61
N ASN A 330 -13.19 -5.85 -17.84
CA ASN A 330 -12.07 -6.52 -18.46
C ASN A 330 -10.73 -6.12 -17.81
N SER A 331 -10.56 -4.84 -17.48
CA SER A 331 -9.41 -4.37 -16.68
C SER A 331 -9.33 -5.10 -15.33
N LEU A 332 -10.46 -5.27 -14.62
CA LEU A 332 -10.47 -6.03 -13.36
C LEU A 332 -10.08 -7.50 -13.56
N ARG A 333 -10.44 -8.13 -14.68
CA ARG A 333 -9.98 -9.51 -14.97
C ARG A 333 -8.46 -9.60 -15.07
N TRP A 334 -7.81 -8.66 -15.77
CA TRP A 334 -6.35 -8.60 -15.84
C TRP A 334 -5.74 -8.33 -14.46
N LEU A 335 -6.32 -7.44 -13.68
CA LEU A 335 -5.88 -7.12 -12.32
C LEU A 335 -6.03 -8.30 -11.34
N LEU A 336 -7.04 -9.16 -11.50
CA LEU A 336 -7.17 -10.41 -10.74
C LEU A 336 -6.09 -11.43 -11.14
N GLY A 337 -5.72 -11.47 -12.42
CA GLY A 337 -4.54 -12.21 -12.89
C GLY A 337 -3.25 -11.69 -12.25
N ALA A 338 -3.05 -10.36 -12.23
CA ALA A 338 -1.96 -9.70 -11.54
C ALA A 338 -1.94 -10.06 -10.04
N THR A 339 -3.10 -10.03 -9.37
CA THR A 339 -3.22 -10.42 -7.96
C THR A 339 -2.70 -11.84 -7.72
N THR A 340 -3.05 -12.78 -8.59
CA THR A 340 -2.54 -14.15 -8.48
C THR A 340 -1.02 -14.17 -8.53
N ALA A 341 -0.39 -13.44 -9.48
CA ALA A 341 1.06 -13.33 -9.58
C ALA A 341 1.71 -12.65 -8.36
N ILE A 342 1.05 -11.61 -7.80
CA ILE A 342 1.50 -10.89 -6.60
C ILE A 342 1.68 -11.83 -5.40
N TYR A 343 0.84 -12.84 -5.21
CA TYR A 343 0.99 -13.79 -4.11
C TYR A 343 2.28 -14.60 -4.20
N ALA A 344 2.67 -15.03 -5.40
CA ALA A 344 3.95 -15.71 -5.61
C ALA A 344 5.12 -14.71 -5.50
N GLY A 345 5.03 -13.57 -6.16
CA GLY A 345 6.06 -12.53 -6.18
C GLY A 345 6.38 -12.01 -4.78
N SER A 346 5.37 -11.68 -3.98
CA SER A 346 5.55 -11.19 -2.60
C SER A 346 6.22 -12.22 -1.69
N LEU A 347 5.89 -13.52 -1.86
CA LEU A 347 6.58 -14.59 -1.13
C LEU A 347 8.05 -14.68 -1.53
N PHE A 348 8.37 -14.61 -2.83
CA PHE A 348 9.75 -14.65 -3.31
C PHE A 348 10.55 -13.43 -2.87
N MET A 349 9.98 -12.23 -2.95
CA MET A 349 10.61 -11.02 -2.45
C MET A 349 10.89 -11.11 -0.94
N THR A 350 9.96 -11.66 -0.16
CA THR A 350 10.14 -11.91 1.28
C THR A 350 11.25 -12.94 1.54
N ALA A 351 11.34 -13.99 0.72
CA ALA A 351 12.41 -14.98 0.82
C ALA A 351 13.78 -14.39 0.48
N LEU A 352 13.87 -13.46 -0.49
CA LEU A 352 15.11 -12.72 -0.79
C LEU A 352 15.57 -11.86 0.39
N VAL A 353 14.64 -11.22 1.10
CA VAL A 353 14.94 -10.49 2.34
C VAL A 353 15.42 -11.44 3.43
N ALA A 354 14.78 -12.60 3.59
CA ALA A 354 15.22 -13.64 4.53
C ALA A 354 16.62 -14.17 4.20
N LEU A 355 17.00 -14.28 2.93
CA LEU A 355 18.33 -14.63 2.45
C LEU A 355 19.37 -13.49 2.62
N GLY A 356 18.95 -12.28 3.01
CA GLY A 356 19.84 -11.11 3.04
C GLY A 356 20.18 -10.53 1.66
N ARG A 357 19.45 -10.94 0.60
CA ARG A 357 19.67 -10.46 -0.78
C ARG A 357 18.85 -9.21 -1.09
N ASN A 358 18.89 -8.21 -0.21
CA ASN A 358 18.12 -6.98 -0.33
C ASN A 358 18.43 -6.18 -1.61
N VAL A 359 19.69 -6.20 -2.06
CA VAL A 359 20.10 -5.52 -3.31
C VAL A 359 19.46 -6.17 -4.54
N ALA A 360 19.36 -7.50 -4.57
CA ALA A 360 18.67 -8.20 -5.65
C ALA A 360 17.18 -7.88 -5.66
N SER A 361 16.54 -7.82 -4.48
CA SER A 361 15.15 -7.40 -4.33
C SER A 361 14.93 -5.97 -4.86
N LEU A 362 15.84 -5.04 -4.54
CA LEU A 362 15.79 -3.66 -5.04
C LEU A 362 15.89 -3.61 -6.57
N TRP A 363 16.81 -4.36 -7.17
CA TRP A 363 16.95 -4.40 -8.64
C TRP A 363 15.74 -4.99 -9.32
N ILE A 364 15.12 -6.06 -8.77
CA ILE A 364 13.87 -6.62 -9.31
C ILE A 364 12.76 -5.56 -9.28
N ALA A 365 12.61 -4.85 -8.16
CA ALA A 365 11.60 -3.79 -8.05
C ALA A 365 11.87 -2.64 -9.05
N ALA A 366 13.12 -2.18 -9.17
CA ALA A 366 13.49 -1.11 -10.10
C ALA A 366 13.25 -1.51 -11.57
N LEU A 367 13.65 -2.72 -11.95
CA LEU A 367 13.39 -3.26 -13.29
C LEU A 367 11.88 -3.43 -13.53
N GLY A 368 11.12 -3.83 -12.49
CA GLY A 368 9.66 -3.87 -12.56
C GLY A 368 9.04 -2.51 -12.86
N VAL A 369 9.51 -1.43 -12.19
CA VAL A 369 9.07 -0.05 -12.49
C VAL A 369 9.39 0.33 -13.93
N LEU A 370 10.62 0.07 -14.39
CA LEU A 370 11.03 0.42 -15.76
C LEU A 370 10.22 -0.37 -16.80
N LEU A 371 9.97 -1.66 -16.55
CA LEU A 371 9.14 -2.49 -17.42
C LEU A 371 7.70 -1.98 -17.46
N ASN A 372 7.13 -1.67 -16.30
CA ASN A 372 5.77 -1.14 -16.19
C ASN A 372 5.62 0.18 -16.96
N ILE A 373 6.53 1.14 -16.76
CA ILE A 373 6.54 2.40 -17.52
C ILE A 373 6.67 2.13 -19.04
N GLY A 374 7.63 1.29 -19.44
CA GLY A 374 7.86 0.99 -20.85
C GLY A 374 6.66 0.32 -21.53
N LEU A 375 5.99 -0.61 -20.85
CA LEU A 375 4.79 -1.25 -21.36
C LEU A 375 3.59 -0.30 -21.42
N ASN A 376 3.42 0.58 -20.41
CA ASN A 376 2.32 1.55 -20.38
C ASN A 376 2.40 2.56 -21.54
N ILE A 377 3.61 2.99 -21.95
CA ILE A 377 3.81 3.89 -23.10
C ILE A 377 3.19 3.32 -24.38
N TRP A 378 3.21 2.01 -24.52
CA TRP A 378 2.66 1.32 -25.70
C TRP A 378 1.23 0.79 -25.46
N ALA A 379 0.98 0.14 -24.33
CA ALA A 379 -0.26 -0.58 -24.08
C ALA A 379 -1.45 0.35 -23.81
N VAL A 380 -1.23 1.46 -23.09
CA VAL A 380 -2.33 2.38 -22.76
C VAL A 380 -2.86 3.11 -23.99
N PRO A 381 -2.03 3.67 -24.89
CA PRO A 381 -2.53 4.23 -26.15
C PRO A 381 -3.27 3.23 -27.05
N ALA A 382 -2.86 1.95 -27.04
CA ALA A 382 -3.42 0.92 -27.89
C ALA A 382 -4.70 0.28 -27.33
N LEU A 383 -4.78 0.07 -26.03
CA LEU A 383 -5.79 -0.75 -25.36
C LEU A 383 -6.56 0.00 -24.25
N GLY A 384 -6.28 1.29 -24.03
CA GLY A 384 -6.90 2.08 -22.99
C GLY A 384 -6.59 1.54 -21.59
N ILE A 385 -7.60 1.56 -20.71
CA ILE A 385 -7.48 1.08 -19.32
C ILE A 385 -7.16 -0.41 -19.23
N ASP A 386 -7.54 -1.20 -20.22
CA ASP A 386 -7.18 -2.62 -20.30
C ASP A 386 -5.68 -2.79 -20.54
N GLY A 387 -5.07 -1.87 -21.28
CA GLY A 387 -3.62 -1.81 -21.49
C GLY A 387 -2.87 -1.59 -20.17
N ALA A 388 -3.33 -0.66 -19.32
CA ALA A 388 -2.75 -0.43 -18.00
C ALA A 388 -2.87 -1.68 -17.10
N ALA A 389 -4.04 -2.31 -17.08
CA ALA A 389 -4.28 -3.53 -16.31
C ALA A 389 -3.42 -4.72 -16.79
N LEU A 390 -3.29 -4.89 -18.10
CA LEU A 390 -2.41 -5.90 -18.73
C LEU A 390 -0.94 -5.64 -18.37
N THR A 391 -0.50 -4.39 -18.42
CA THR A 391 0.85 -3.97 -18.04
C THR A 391 1.16 -4.32 -16.61
N THR A 392 0.24 -4.03 -15.68
CA THR A 392 0.35 -4.42 -14.27
C THR A 392 0.47 -5.93 -14.14
N CYS A 393 -0.38 -6.71 -14.84
CA CYS A 393 -0.32 -8.17 -14.82
C CYS A 393 1.04 -8.69 -15.35
N ALA A 394 1.51 -8.19 -16.48
CA ALA A 394 2.79 -8.59 -17.06
C ALA A 394 3.98 -8.28 -16.13
N THR A 395 3.94 -7.13 -15.49
CA THR A 395 5.00 -6.71 -14.56
C THR A 395 5.02 -7.57 -13.29
N GLU A 396 3.86 -7.93 -12.73
CA GLU A 396 3.79 -8.80 -11.56
C GLU A 396 4.27 -10.22 -11.87
N VAL A 397 3.95 -10.73 -13.06
CA VAL A 397 4.52 -12.00 -13.54
C VAL A 397 6.03 -11.90 -13.65
N PHE A 398 6.57 -10.80 -14.21
CA PHE A 398 8.01 -10.58 -14.27
C PHE A 398 8.65 -10.56 -12.86
N VAL A 399 8.08 -9.84 -11.91
CA VAL A 399 8.59 -9.77 -10.52
C VAL A 399 8.61 -11.16 -9.89
N ALA A 400 7.56 -11.94 -10.06
CA ALA A 400 7.48 -13.31 -9.56
C ALA A 400 8.55 -14.21 -10.18
N LEU A 401 8.69 -14.19 -11.52
CA LEU A 401 9.68 -15.00 -12.24
C LEU A 401 11.12 -14.58 -11.91
N ALA A 402 11.40 -13.28 -11.85
CA ALA A 402 12.72 -12.75 -11.50
C ALA A 402 13.08 -13.12 -10.06
N GLY A 403 12.14 -13.00 -9.11
CA GLY A 403 12.32 -13.44 -7.73
C GLY A 403 12.64 -14.93 -7.62
N ALA A 404 11.87 -15.78 -8.30
CA ALA A 404 12.11 -17.21 -8.37
C ALA A 404 13.51 -17.52 -8.96
N ALA A 405 13.90 -16.87 -10.07
CA ALA A 405 15.19 -17.07 -10.69
C ALA A 405 16.36 -16.74 -9.77
N VAL A 406 16.28 -15.64 -9.01
CA VAL A 406 17.33 -15.25 -8.05
C VAL A 406 17.41 -16.24 -6.88
N ILE A 407 16.27 -16.77 -6.40
CA ILE A 407 16.22 -17.79 -5.34
C ILE A 407 16.88 -19.08 -5.83
N LEU A 408 16.54 -19.54 -7.03
CA LEU A 408 17.15 -20.73 -7.64
C LEU A 408 18.66 -20.57 -7.86
N ARG A 409 19.11 -19.41 -8.34
CA ARG A 409 20.55 -19.08 -8.48
C ARG A 409 21.26 -19.00 -7.13
N ALA A 410 20.53 -18.77 -6.03
CA ALA A 410 21.07 -18.85 -4.67
C ALA A 410 21.21 -20.28 -4.14
N GLY A 411 20.89 -21.30 -4.96
CA GLY A 411 20.95 -22.72 -4.57
C GLY A 411 19.74 -23.19 -3.75
N VAL A 412 18.69 -22.37 -3.63
CA VAL A 412 17.48 -22.70 -2.89
C VAL A 412 16.45 -23.34 -3.83
N SER A 413 16.13 -24.61 -3.61
CA SER A 413 15.15 -25.33 -4.43
C SER A 413 13.73 -24.85 -4.11
N LEU A 414 12.94 -24.59 -5.16
CA LEU A 414 11.50 -24.30 -5.05
C LEU A 414 10.61 -25.56 -5.14
N GLY A 415 11.22 -26.74 -5.14
CA GLY A 415 10.52 -28.01 -5.32
C GLY A 415 10.13 -28.26 -6.78
N SER A 416 9.15 -29.13 -7.01
CA SER A 416 8.69 -29.47 -8.35
C SER A 416 7.99 -28.30 -9.04
N PRO A 417 8.39 -27.91 -10.27
CA PRO A 417 7.77 -26.81 -11.02
C PRO A 417 6.27 -26.98 -11.24
N TRP A 418 5.81 -28.22 -11.41
CA TRP A 418 4.39 -28.55 -11.64
C TRP A 418 3.47 -28.09 -10.51
N ARG A 419 3.97 -28.05 -9.28
CA ARG A 419 3.19 -27.59 -8.13
C ARG A 419 2.87 -26.09 -8.19
N TRP A 420 3.69 -25.32 -8.90
CA TRP A 420 3.50 -23.86 -9.12
C TRP A 420 2.53 -23.56 -10.26
N LEU A 421 2.11 -24.56 -11.03
CA LEU A 421 0.98 -24.40 -11.96
C LEU A 421 -0.36 -24.28 -11.24
N GLY A 422 -0.41 -24.55 -9.94
CA GLY A 422 -1.61 -24.40 -9.12
C GLY A 422 -2.25 -23.01 -9.18
N GLY A 423 -1.47 -21.92 -9.34
CA GLY A 423 -2.00 -20.57 -9.51
C GLY A 423 -2.82 -20.40 -10.80
N PRO A 424 -2.23 -20.56 -11.98
CA PRO A 424 -2.97 -20.50 -13.24
C PRO A 424 -4.11 -21.52 -13.35
N LEU A 425 -3.89 -22.74 -12.89
CA LEU A 425 -4.92 -23.79 -12.87
C LEU A 425 -6.06 -23.45 -11.91
N GLY A 426 -5.72 -22.88 -10.73
CA GLY A 426 -6.71 -22.40 -9.78
C GLY A 426 -7.56 -21.26 -10.36
N LEU A 427 -6.92 -20.32 -11.06
CA LEU A 427 -7.61 -19.22 -11.74
C LEU A 427 -8.60 -19.76 -12.79
N ALA A 428 -8.17 -20.70 -13.63
CA ALA A 428 -9.02 -21.30 -14.65
C ALA A 428 -10.15 -22.16 -14.03
N ALA A 429 -9.83 -22.98 -13.01
CA ALA A 429 -10.81 -23.82 -12.32
C ALA A 429 -11.86 -22.99 -11.58
N GLY A 430 -11.43 -21.91 -10.90
CA GLY A 430 -12.32 -20.99 -10.21
C GLY A 430 -13.27 -20.30 -11.19
N ALA A 431 -12.78 -19.82 -12.32
CA ALA A 431 -13.59 -19.21 -13.37
C ALA A 431 -14.62 -20.19 -13.93
N GLY A 432 -14.23 -21.43 -14.22
CA GLY A 432 -15.12 -22.48 -14.71
C GLY A 432 -16.21 -22.83 -13.70
N LEU A 433 -15.83 -23.04 -12.43
CA LEU A 433 -16.78 -23.34 -11.35
C LEU A 433 -17.78 -22.22 -11.14
N SER A 434 -17.32 -20.97 -11.10
CA SER A 434 -18.17 -19.79 -10.89
C SER A 434 -19.10 -19.54 -12.07
N SER A 435 -18.63 -19.81 -13.32
CA SER A 435 -19.50 -19.70 -14.51
C SER A 435 -20.61 -20.75 -14.51
N LEU A 436 -20.34 -21.98 -14.06
CA LEU A 436 -21.37 -23.03 -13.89
C LEU A 436 -22.40 -22.62 -12.84
N LEU A 437 -21.98 -22.01 -11.72
CA LEU A 437 -22.89 -21.52 -10.69
C LEU A 437 -23.76 -20.38 -11.20
N ALA A 438 -23.22 -19.50 -12.05
CA ALA A 438 -23.95 -18.37 -12.65
C ALA A 438 -24.96 -18.81 -13.72
N MET A 439 -24.78 -19.97 -14.37
CA MET A 439 -25.72 -20.53 -15.35
C MET A 439 -26.87 -21.33 -14.70
N GLY A 440 -26.75 -21.70 -13.42
CA GLY A 440 -27.76 -22.44 -12.67
C GLY A 440 -28.82 -21.56 -12.00
N TYR A 441 -28.72 -20.24 -12.15
CA TYR A 441 -29.68 -19.23 -11.77
C TYR A 441 -30.13 -18.42 -12.99
#